data_4695a65c6c1e734884522e073a9fcaab
#
_entry.id   4695a65c6c1e734884522e073a9fcaab
#
_cell.length_a   1.000
_cell.length_b   1.000
_cell.length_c   1.000
_cell.angle_alpha   90.00
_cell.angle_beta   90.00
_cell.angle_gamma   90.00
#
_symmetry.space_group_name_H-M   'P 1'
#
loop_
_entity.id
_entity.type
_entity.pdbx_description
1 polymer ?
#
loop_
_entity_poly.entity_id
_entity_poly.type
_entity_poly.pdbx_seq_one_letter_code
_entity_poly.pdbx_strand_id
1 'polypeptide(L)'
;MKKLAKNILQKARVIALVSEKNRTTQADELTAIRAINNKIKLFLFFISGNFSAMKLHKFIAVFFVSFLFAQSSQPNSKTIQFLIEDQQIQKIYSSETIKSIFKNPQQKDVEKILLKFKNKPEKTRTLQEYSKIFITDKRINRALVFYVSNKNLFREVYVQTKVDPFLVLSIISMETNFGEAQGEFRLIDSFFTQIEYIPERKEWAEKQLKQFLIYCFNEKIAPESVKGSYAGAFGYGQFIPTSFESLFIDFNLDGKKDPYGWEDTIGSISNYLFQNQYPVDNNNFSINSEIWKSVRTYNRSDNYASTAIYLRNEILKEFYLLD
;
A
#
# COMPACT_ATOMS: atom_id res chain seq x y z
N MET A 1 -26.66 -20.21 -27.86
CA MET A 1 -25.39 -19.54 -28.17
C MET A 1 -25.56 -18.38 -29.15
N LYS A 2 -26.07 -18.54 -30.38
CA LYS A 2 -26.28 -17.43 -31.34
C LYS A 2 -27.17 -16.28 -30.81
N LYS A 3 -28.22 -16.58 -30.02
CA LYS A 3 -29.13 -15.60 -29.40
C LYS A 3 -28.44 -14.77 -28.29
N LEU A 4 -27.53 -15.40 -27.50
CA LEU A 4 -26.75 -14.74 -26.47
C LEU A 4 -25.70 -13.78 -27.08
N ALA A 5 -25.01 -14.22 -28.12
CA ALA A 5 -24.05 -13.39 -28.85
C ALA A 5 -24.73 -12.16 -29.49
N LYS A 6 -25.96 -12.32 -30.04
CA LYS A 6 -26.74 -11.21 -30.60
C LYS A 6 -27.15 -10.19 -29.53
N ASN A 7 -27.53 -10.64 -28.33
CA ASN A 7 -27.87 -9.77 -27.20
C ASN A 7 -26.65 -9.01 -26.64
N ILE A 8 -25.48 -9.67 -26.59
CA ILE A 8 -24.21 -9.04 -26.16
C ILE A 8 -23.80 -7.97 -27.16
N LEU A 9 -23.94 -8.26 -28.48
CA LEU A 9 -23.62 -7.29 -29.53
C LEU A 9 -24.56 -6.07 -29.51
N GLN A 10 -25.85 -6.29 -29.22
CA GLN A 10 -26.84 -5.23 -29.12
C GLN A 10 -26.62 -4.34 -27.90
N LYS A 11 -26.27 -4.91 -26.73
CA LYS A 11 -25.86 -4.15 -25.54
C LYS A 11 -24.55 -3.38 -25.75
N ALA A 12 -23.54 -3.97 -26.42
CA ALA A 12 -22.30 -3.29 -26.75
C ALA A 12 -22.54 -2.10 -27.70
N ARG A 13 -23.47 -2.19 -28.67
CA ARG A 13 -23.86 -1.07 -29.53
C ARG A 13 -24.58 0.04 -28.77
N VAL A 14 -25.46 -0.29 -27.84
CA VAL A 14 -26.14 0.72 -26.99
C VAL A 14 -25.15 1.45 -26.11
N ILE A 15 -24.17 0.76 -25.55
CA ILE A 15 -23.11 1.37 -24.72
C ILE A 15 -22.22 2.29 -25.59
N ALA A 16 -21.89 1.88 -26.81
CA ALA A 16 -21.14 2.72 -27.74
C ALA A 16 -21.89 4.01 -28.12
N LEU A 17 -23.21 3.92 -28.36
CA LEU A 17 -24.07 5.07 -28.68
C LEU A 17 -24.27 6.04 -27.50
N VAL A 18 -24.22 5.54 -26.25
CA VAL A 18 -24.28 6.39 -25.03
C VAL A 18 -22.96 7.13 -24.80
N SER A 19 -21.81 6.55 -25.22
CA SER A 19 -20.51 7.21 -25.14
C SER A 19 -20.32 8.33 -26.19
N GLU A 20 -21.03 8.28 -27.31
CA GLU A 20 -21.01 9.33 -28.35
C GLU A 20 -21.55 10.69 -27.87
N LYS A 21 -22.25 10.74 -26.76
CA LYS A 21 -22.87 11.97 -26.24
C LYS A 21 -21.93 12.90 -25.44
N ASN A 22 -20.72 12.43 -25.12
CA ASN A 22 -19.72 13.21 -24.39
C ASN A 22 -18.45 13.37 -25.25
N ARG A 23 -18.27 14.57 -25.81
CA ARG A 23 -17.25 15.00 -26.79
C ARG A 23 -15.81 14.63 -26.40
N THR A 24 -15.21 13.71 -27.18
CA THR A 24 -13.76 13.52 -27.33
C THR A 24 -13.37 13.82 -28.79
N THR A 25 -12.09 14.09 -29.07
CA THR A 25 -11.67 14.45 -30.42
C THR A 25 -11.85 13.29 -31.40
N GLN A 26 -12.20 13.57 -32.64
CA GLN A 26 -12.55 12.61 -33.71
C GLN A 26 -11.46 11.53 -33.97
N ALA A 27 -10.19 11.82 -33.65
CA ALA A 27 -9.06 10.90 -33.78
C ALA A 27 -9.04 9.83 -32.67
N ASP A 28 -9.39 10.20 -31.45
CA ASP A 28 -9.43 9.27 -30.29
C ASP A 28 -10.61 8.31 -30.40
N GLU A 29 -11.75 8.78 -30.94
CA GLU A 29 -12.92 7.96 -31.23
C GLU A 29 -12.65 6.89 -32.30
N LEU A 30 -11.98 7.26 -33.39
CA LEU A 30 -11.60 6.31 -34.45
C LEU A 30 -10.63 5.23 -33.95
N THR A 31 -9.72 5.57 -33.08
CA THR A 31 -8.76 4.64 -32.48
C THR A 31 -9.46 3.68 -31.50
N ALA A 32 -10.38 4.18 -30.67
CA ALA A 32 -11.19 3.36 -29.77
C ALA A 32 -12.14 2.42 -30.55
N ILE A 33 -12.80 2.90 -31.59
CA ILE A 33 -13.68 2.08 -32.46
C ILE A 33 -12.89 0.99 -33.18
N ARG A 34 -11.68 1.28 -33.68
CA ARG A 34 -10.80 0.26 -34.30
C ARG A 34 -10.36 -0.80 -33.31
N ALA A 35 -9.99 -0.43 -32.09
CA ALA A 35 -9.62 -1.36 -31.04
C ALA A 35 -10.79 -2.28 -30.63
N ILE A 36 -12.00 -1.72 -30.52
CA ILE A 36 -13.23 -2.47 -30.21
C ILE A 36 -13.57 -3.44 -31.35
N ASN A 37 -13.51 -3.00 -32.62
CA ASN A 37 -13.80 -3.85 -33.78
C ASN A 37 -12.79 -5.01 -33.93
N ASN A 38 -11.51 -4.79 -33.65
CA ASN A 38 -10.50 -5.84 -33.64
C ASN A 38 -10.74 -6.87 -32.53
N LYS A 39 -11.13 -6.44 -31.34
CA LYS A 39 -11.47 -7.32 -30.22
C LYS A 39 -12.77 -8.12 -30.50
N ILE A 40 -13.77 -7.51 -31.14
CA ILE A 40 -15.00 -8.20 -31.55
C ILE A 40 -14.70 -9.26 -32.62
N LYS A 41 -13.81 -8.98 -33.60
CA LYS A 41 -13.37 -9.96 -34.60
C LYS A 41 -12.65 -11.14 -33.94
N LEU A 42 -11.77 -10.87 -32.95
CA LEU A 42 -11.07 -11.92 -32.23
C LEU A 42 -12.05 -12.78 -31.41
N PHE A 43 -13.03 -12.18 -30.76
CA PHE A 43 -14.08 -12.87 -30.00
C PHE A 43 -14.97 -13.74 -30.89
N LEU A 44 -15.36 -13.24 -32.06
CA LEU A 44 -16.13 -14.01 -33.05
C LEU A 44 -15.33 -15.18 -33.66
N PHE A 45 -14.03 -15.00 -33.87
CA PHE A 45 -13.12 -16.08 -34.29
C PHE A 45 -13.03 -17.19 -33.23
N PHE A 46 -12.95 -16.86 -31.94
CA PHE A 46 -12.92 -17.86 -30.86
C PHE A 46 -14.26 -18.57 -30.62
N ILE A 47 -15.41 -17.93 -30.90
CA ILE A 47 -16.74 -18.57 -30.80
C ILE A 47 -16.99 -19.55 -31.93
N SER A 48 -16.39 -19.35 -33.10
CA SER A 48 -16.52 -20.26 -34.24
C SER A 48 -15.67 -21.53 -34.13
N GLY A 49 -14.73 -21.61 -33.17
CA GLY A 49 -13.95 -22.81 -32.85
C GLY A 49 -14.58 -23.62 -31.71
N ASN A 50 -14.55 -24.96 -31.79
CA ASN A 50 -15.08 -25.89 -30.77
C ASN A 50 -14.32 -25.84 -29.45
N PHE A 51 -14.60 -24.82 -28.60
CA PHE A 51 -14.02 -24.72 -27.25
C PHE A 51 -15.01 -25.16 -26.17
N SER A 52 -14.53 -25.90 -25.15
CA SER A 52 -15.36 -26.35 -24.04
C SER A 52 -15.89 -25.17 -23.20
N ALA A 53 -17.12 -25.30 -22.69
CA ALA A 53 -17.83 -24.27 -21.93
C ALA A 53 -17.03 -23.70 -20.73
N MET A 54 -16.16 -24.51 -20.12
CA MET A 54 -15.34 -24.12 -18.95
C MET A 54 -14.21 -23.14 -19.31
N LYS A 55 -13.65 -23.19 -20.50
CA LYS A 55 -12.64 -22.23 -21.00
C LYS A 55 -13.29 -20.92 -21.42
N LEU A 56 -14.54 -20.96 -21.88
CA LEU A 56 -15.32 -19.77 -22.26
C LEU A 56 -15.63 -18.87 -21.05
N HIS A 57 -15.99 -19.44 -19.88
CA HIS A 57 -16.25 -18.66 -18.65
C HIS A 57 -15.01 -17.92 -18.15
N LYS A 58 -13.85 -18.56 -18.18
CA LYS A 58 -12.58 -17.91 -17.80
C LYS A 58 -12.20 -16.80 -18.78
N PHE A 59 -12.46 -17.00 -20.07
CA PHE A 59 -12.17 -16.01 -21.10
C PHE A 59 -13.13 -14.81 -21.03
N ILE A 60 -14.42 -15.05 -20.77
CA ILE A 60 -15.42 -13.98 -20.54
C ILE A 60 -15.09 -13.16 -19.30
N ALA A 61 -14.64 -13.80 -18.21
CA ALA A 61 -14.23 -13.10 -16.99
C ALA A 61 -13.00 -12.20 -17.24
N VAL A 62 -11.97 -12.70 -17.94
CA VAL A 62 -10.79 -11.92 -18.31
C VAL A 62 -11.13 -10.80 -19.28
N PHE A 63 -12.03 -11.03 -20.24
CA PHE A 63 -12.46 -10.02 -21.21
C PHE A 63 -13.31 -8.92 -20.54
N PHE A 64 -14.18 -9.29 -19.60
CA PHE A 64 -15.02 -8.36 -18.86
C PHE A 64 -14.19 -7.50 -17.90
N VAL A 65 -13.20 -8.10 -17.24
CA VAL A 65 -12.22 -7.39 -16.41
C VAL A 65 -11.38 -6.44 -17.27
N SER A 66 -10.87 -6.88 -18.41
CA SER A 66 -10.11 -6.03 -19.35
C SER A 66 -10.94 -4.89 -19.93
N PHE A 67 -12.25 -5.08 -20.10
CA PHE A 67 -13.18 -4.05 -20.58
C PHE A 67 -13.47 -3.01 -19.48
N LEU A 68 -13.63 -3.43 -18.24
CA LEU A 68 -13.78 -2.52 -17.08
C LEU A 68 -12.51 -1.68 -16.89
N PHE A 69 -11.33 -2.23 -17.09
CA PHE A 69 -10.07 -1.51 -16.97
C PHE A 69 -9.77 -0.58 -18.17
N ALA A 70 -10.23 -0.91 -19.37
CA ALA A 70 -10.14 0.03 -20.49
C ALA A 70 -11.03 1.28 -20.29
N GLN A 71 -12.05 1.20 -19.42
CA GLN A 71 -12.83 2.34 -18.95
C GLN A 71 -12.15 3.12 -17.80
N SER A 72 -11.27 2.49 -17.02
CA SER A 72 -10.63 3.13 -15.87
C SER A 72 -9.50 4.12 -16.21
N SER A 73 -9.03 4.13 -17.45
CA SER A 73 -8.15 5.18 -17.99
C SER A 73 -8.90 6.44 -18.45
N GLN A 74 -10.20 6.57 -18.07
CA GLN A 74 -11.09 7.62 -18.54
C GLN A 74 -11.08 8.86 -17.62
N PRO A 75 -11.44 10.05 -18.14
CA PRO A 75 -11.51 11.29 -17.40
C PRO A 75 -12.51 11.31 -16.22
N ASN A 76 -13.25 10.23 -15.98
CA ASN A 76 -14.23 10.07 -14.91
C ASN A 76 -13.74 9.24 -13.71
N SER A 77 -12.43 9.00 -13.58
CA SER A 77 -11.86 8.35 -12.38
C SER A 77 -12.14 9.20 -11.15
N LYS A 78 -12.71 8.58 -10.11
CA LYS A 78 -12.98 9.22 -8.81
C LYS A 78 -11.70 9.81 -8.21
N THR A 79 -10.58 9.11 -8.37
CA THR A 79 -9.25 9.53 -7.91
C THR A 79 -8.81 10.81 -8.60
N ILE A 80 -8.90 10.85 -9.94
CA ILE A 80 -8.51 12.02 -10.72
C ILE A 80 -9.44 13.21 -10.40
N GLN A 81 -10.74 12.99 -10.34
CA GLN A 81 -11.72 14.02 -10.02
C GLN A 81 -11.47 14.62 -8.64
N PHE A 82 -11.31 13.78 -7.61
CA PHE A 82 -10.99 14.22 -6.26
C PHE A 82 -9.74 15.11 -6.22
N LEU A 83 -8.65 14.70 -6.89
CA LEU A 83 -7.39 15.43 -6.88
C LEU A 83 -7.47 16.76 -7.65
N ILE A 84 -8.19 16.79 -8.77
CA ILE A 84 -8.40 18.02 -9.55
C ILE A 84 -9.23 19.05 -8.78
N GLU A 85 -10.17 18.60 -7.94
CA GLU A 85 -11.04 19.47 -7.14
C GLU A 85 -10.38 19.94 -5.83
N ASP A 86 -9.32 19.26 -5.35
CA ASP A 86 -8.65 19.62 -4.09
C ASP A 86 -7.78 20.86 -4.23
N GLN A 87 -8.11 21.91 -3.46
CA GLN A 87 -7.45 23.23 -3.52
C GLN A 87 -5.96 23.18 -3.16
N GLN A 88 -5.49 22.26 -2.32
CA GLN A 88 -4.07 22.16 -1.97
C GLN A 88 -3.31 21.46 -3.10
N ILE A 89 -3.88 20.42 -3.69
CA ILE A 89 -3.28 19.69 -4.81
C ILE A 89 -3.18 20.60 -6.03
N GLN A 90 -4.21 21.40 -6.33
CA GLN A 90 -4.19 22.38 -7.44
C GLN A 90 -3.06 23.41 -7.36
N LYS A 91 -2.56 23.71 -6.15
CA LYS A 91 -1.43 24.65 -5.97
C LYS A 91 -0.08 24.05 -6.36
N ILE A 92 0.04 22.71 -6.39
CA ILE A 92 1.31 21.99 -6.58
C ILE A 92 1.34 21.12 -7.83
N TYR A 93 0.19 20.69 -8.33
CA TYR A 93 0.07 19.89 -9.56
C TYR A 93 -0.98 20.45 -10.49
N SER A 94 -0.66 20.56 -11.78
CA SER A 94 -1.67 20.89 -12.81
C SER A 94 -2.61 19.69 -13.03
N SER A 95 -3.80 19.96 -13.58
CA SER A 95 -4.75 18.89 -13.94
C SER A 95 -4.16 17.91 -14.95
N GLU A 96 -3.31 18.38 -15.87
CA GLU A 96 -2.61 17.56 -16.87
C GLU A 96 -1.59 16.65 -16.19
N THR A 97 -0.84 17.16 -15.19
CA THR A 97 0.10 16.36 -14.39
C THR A 97 -0.62 15.27 -13.63
N ILE A 98 -1.74 15.57 -12.94
CA ILE A 98 -2.56 14.58 -12.23
C ILE A 98 -3.05 13.50 -13.20
N LYS A 99 -3.61 13.86 -14.34
CA LYS A 99 -4.04 12.91 -15.37
C LYS A 99 -2.89 12.03 -15.86
N SER A 100 -1.68 12.60 -15.99
CA SER A 100 -0.48 11.86 -16.41
C SER A 100 -0.06 10.81 -15.38
N ILE A 101 0.00 11.18 -14.08
CA ILE A 101 0.36 10.28 -12.97
C ILE A 101 -0.57 9.05 -12.95
N PHE A 102 -1.87 9.24 -13.17
CA PHE A 102 -2.87 8.17 -13.10
C PHE A 102 -3.30 7.63 -14.47
N LYS A 103 -2.58 7.98 -15.56
CA LYS A 103 -2.92 7.54 -16.93
C LYS A 103 -2.90 6.03 -17.11
N ASN A 104 -1.95 5.35 -16.48
CA ASN A 104 -1.71 3.92 -16.66
C ASN A 104 -1.54 3.21 -15.30
N PRO A 105 -2.62 3.02 -14.50
CA PRO A 105 -2.56 2.16 -13.34
C PRO A 105 -2.17 0.74 -13.78
N GLN A 106 -1.29 0.09 -13.02
CA GLN A 106 -0.84 -1.26 -13.37
C GLN A 106 -1.94 -2.28 -13.05
N GLN A 107 -2.67 -2.74 -14.06
CA GLN A 107 -3.81 -3.66 -13.90
C GLN A 107 -3.48 -4.88 -13.04
N LYS A 108 -2.30 -5.48 -13.26
CA LYS A 108 -1.83 -6.63 -12.48
C LYS A 108 -1.71 -6.32 -10.99
N ASP A 109 -1.29 -5.11 -10.65
CA ASP A 109 -1.15 -4.68 -9.26
C ASP A 109 -2.51 -4.36 -8.64
N VAL A 110 -3.42 -3.74 -9.39
CA VAL A 110 -4.82 -3.52 -8.95
C VAL A 110 -5.49 -4.84 -8.56
N GLU A 111 -5.40 -5.87 -9.41
CA GLU A 111 -5.96 -7.20 -9.15
C GLU A 111 -5.35 -7.83 -7.88
N LYS A 112 -4.03 -7.79 -7.73
CA LYS A 112 -3.33 -8.31 -6.54
C LYS A 112 -3.71 -7.56 -5.26
N ILE A 113 -3.81 -6.23 -5.33
CA ILE A 113 -4.21 -5.38 -4.19
C ILE A 113 -5.61 -5.77 -3.72
N LEU A 114 -6.58 -5.89 -4.64
CA LEU A 114 -7.93 -6.32 -4.33
C LEU A 114 -7.97 -7.71 -3.68
N LEU A 115 -7.17 -8.66 -4.18
CA LEU A 115 -7.05 -10.00 -3.58
C LEU A 115 -6.48 -9.94 -2.16
N LYS A 116 -5.48 -9.09 -1.89
CA LYS A 116 -4.90 -8.92 -0.54
C LYS A 116 -5.94 -8.34 0.43
N PHE A 117 -6.74 -7.37 0.02
CA PHE A 117 -7.83 -6.84 0.86
C PHE A 117 -8.93 -7.85 1.13
N LYS A 118 -9.24 -8.73 0.16
CA LYS A 118 -10.23 -9.80 0.34
C LYS A 118 -9.75 -10.89 1.30
N ASN A 119 -8.46 -11.25 1.25
CA ASN A 119 -7.90 -12.41 1.95
C ASN A 119 -7.18 -12.07 3.26
N LYS A 120 -7.38 -10.91 3.87
CA LYS A 120 -6.76 -10.39 5.11
C LYS A 120 -6.15 -11.47 6.01
N PRO A 121 -4.91 -11.93 5.78
CA PRO A 121 -4.32 -13.05 6.50
C PRO A 121 -4.16 -12.78 8.01
N GLU A 122 -4.11 -11.52 8.40
CA GLU A 122 -3.98 -11.09 9.80
C GLU A 122 -5.22 -11.41 10.66
N LYS A 123 -6.40 -11.53 10.04
CA LYS A 123 -7.67 -11.82 10.73
C LYS A 123 -7.99 -13.30 10.86
N THR A 124 -7.28 -14.16 10.12
CA THR A 124 -7.60 -15.61 10.04
C THR A 124 -6.64 -16.49 10.83
N ARG A 125 -5.54 -15.95 11.36
CA ARG A 125 -4.52 -16.70 12.09
C ARG A 125 -4.65 -16.53 13.59
N THR A 126 -4.40 -17.60 14.33
CA THR A 126 -4.18 -17.53 15.78
C THR A 126 -2.90 -16.74 16.08
N LEU A 127 -2.75 -16.21 17.30
CA LEU A 127 -1.53 -15.53 17.73
C LEU A 127 -0.29 -16.42 17.55
N GLN A 128 -0.39 -17.71 17.88
CA GLN A 128 0.71 -18.65 17.73
C GLN A 128 1.14 -18.85 16.27
N GLU A 129 0.18 -18.98 15.34
CA GLU A 129 0.48 -19.09 13.90
C GLU A 129 1.05 -17.81 13.33
N TYR A 130 0.55 -16.66 13.79
CA TYR A 130 1.04 -15.35 13.37
C TYR A 130 2.47 -15.11 13.87
N SER A 131 2.75 -15.39 15.15
CA SER A 131 4.07 -15.19 15.75
C SER A 131 5.16 -16.07 15.12
N LYS A 132 4.84 -17.29 14.70
CA LYS A 132 5.80 -18.19 14.01
C LYS A 132 6.34 -17.61 12.70
N ILE A 133 5.65 -16.66 12.07
CA ILE A 133 6.15 -15.98 10.85
C ILE A 133 7.33 -15.08 11.17
N PHE A 134 7.33 -14.48 12.36
CA PHE A 134 8.30 -13.45 12.74
C PHE A 134 9.35 -13.94 13.73
N ILE A 135 9.01 -14.86 14.62
CA ILE A 135 9.93 -15.38 15.64
C ILE A 135 10.66 -16.58 15.06
N THR A 136 11.79 -16.33 14.43
CA THR A 136 12.69 -17.32 13.83
C THR A 136 14.14 -16.98 14.16
N ASP A 137 14.99 -18.00 14.32
CA ASP A 137 16.42 -17.81 14.61
C ASP A 137 17.10 -16.88 13.59
N LYS A 138 16.78 -17.06 12.30
CA LYS A 138 17.31 -16.21 11.24
C LYS A 138 16.98 -14.74 11.46
N ARG A 139 15.75 -14.43 11.89
CA ARG A 139 15.28 -13.06 12.10
C ARG A 139 15.87 -12.46 13.38
N ILE A 140 15.96 -13.26 14.44
CA ILE A 140 16.59 -12.88 15.71
C ILE A 140 18.08 -12.57 15.50
N ASN A 141 18.82 -13.48 14.85
CA ASN A 141 20.24 -13.26 14.54
C ASN A 141 20.46 -12.00 13.70
N ARG A 142 19.58 -11.75 12.72
CA ARG A 142 19.65 -10.52 11.92
C ARG A 142 19.39 -9.28 12.77
N ALA A 143 18.43 -9.34 13.69
CA ALA A 143 18.14 -8.25 14.62
C ALA A 143 19.37 -7.92 15.49
N LEU A 144 20.04 -8.92 15.99
CA LEU A 144 21.27 -8.74 16.80
C LEU A 144 22.39 -8.08 15.99
N VAL A 145 22.66 -8.56 14.77
CA VAL A 145 23.64 -7.95 13.87
C VAL A 145 23.30 -6.49 13.58
N PHE A 146 22.03 -6.21 13.27
CA PHE A 146 21.56 -4.86 13.00
C PHE A 146 21.71 -3.94 14.23
N TYR A 147 21.35 -4.44 15.42
CA TYR A 147 21.49 -3.70 16.68
C TYR A 147 22.94 -3.34 16.96
N VAL A 148 23.86 -4.32 16.85
CA VAL A 148 25.29 -4.09 17.09
C VAL A 148 25.84 -3.05 16.11
N SER A 149 25.47 -3.13 14.84
CA SER A 149 25.92 -2.18 13.81
C SER A 149 25.39 -0.76 14.03
N ASN A 150 24.25 -0.59 14.72
CA ASN A 150 23.60 0.68 14.95
C ASN A 150 23.50 1.05 16.44
N LYS A 151 24.33 0.44 17.31
CA LYS A 151 24.23 0.54 18.76
C LYS A 151 24.23 1.98 19.29
N ASN A 152 25.06 2.84 18.71
CA ASN A 152 25.15 4.24 19.12
C ASN A 152 23.86 5.00 18.79
N LEU A 153 23.29 4.77 17.61
CA LEU A 153 22.02 5.35 17.18
C LEU A 153 20.86 4.91 18.08
N PHE A 154 20.74 3.61 18.39
CA PHE A 154 19.73 3.12 19.33
C PHE A 154 19.87 3.74 20.72
N ARG A 155 21.12 3.91 21.19
CA ARG A 155 21.40 4.58 22.48
C ARG A 155 20.97 6.05 22.45
N GLU A 156 21.27 6.78 21.39
CA GLU A 156 20.91 8.18 21.22
C GLU A 156 19.38 8.37 21.21
N VAL A 157 18.67 7.56 20.41
CA VAL A 157 17.21 7.56 20.35
C VAL A 157 16.61 7.21 21.72
N TYR A 158 17.15 6.22 22.43
CA TYR A 158 16.70 5.87 23.78
C TYR A 158 16.88 7.01 24.78
N VAL A 159 17.98 7.74 24.72
CA VAL A 159 18.21 8.89 25.63
C VAL A 159 17.13 9.93 25.45
N GLN A 160 16.66 10.16 24.22
CA GLN A 160 15.64 11.17 23.91
C GLN A 160 14.22 10.70 24.20
N THR A 161 13.87 9.45 23.86
CA THR A 161 12.48 8.97 23.87
C THR A 161 12.15 8.04 25.05
N LYS A 162 13.16 7.43 25.67
CA LYS A 162 13.03 6.34 26.67
C LYS A 162 12.27 5.11 26.16
N VAL A 163 12.02 4.99 24.87
CA VAL A 163 11.41 3.81 24.26
C VAL A 163 12.42 2.67 24.18
N ASP A 164 12.01 1.46 24.57
CA ASP A 164 12.87 0.27 24.60
C ASP A 164 13.48 -0.01 23.21
N PRO A 165 14.82 -0.05 23.08
CA PRO A 165 15.49 -0.25 21.77
C PRO A 165 15.15 -1.60 21.11
N PHE A 166 14.95 -2.64 21.91
CA PHE A 166 14.64 -3.98 21.41
C PHE A 166 13.20 -4.07 20.92
N LEU A 167 12.28 -3.22 21.46
CA LEU A 167 10.94 -3.09 20.92
C LEU A 167 10.96 -2.39 19.55
N VAL A 168 11.70 -1.29 19.41
CA VAL A 168 11.89 -0.62 18.11
C VAL A 168 12.51 -1.58 17.10
N LEU A 169 13.51 -2.35 17.50
CA LEU A 169 14.17 -3.36 16.70
C LEU A 169 13.18 -4.47 16.23
N SER A 170 12.28 -4.91 17.13
CA SER A 170 11.24 -5.90 16.77
C SER A 170 10.25 -5.34 15.74
N ILE A 171 9.84 -4.07 15.87
CA ILE A 171 8.96 -3.41 14.91
C ILE A 171 9.64 -3.32 13.53
N ILE A 172 10.88 -2.85 13.43
CA ILE A 172 11.64 -2.80 12.16
C ILE A 172 11.73 -4.19 11.53
N SER A 173 12.00 -5.21 12.36
CA SER A 173 12.04 -6.60 11.92
C SER A 173 10.71 -7.05 11.32
N MET A 174 9.58 -6.70 11.93
CA MET A 174 8.26 -7.10 11.47
C MET A 174 7.83 -6.34 10.20
N GLU A 175 8.12 -5.05 10.13
CA GLU A 175 7.69 -4.19 9.02
C GLU A 175 8.41 -4.52 7.71
N THR A 176 9.74 -4.53 7.74
CA THR A 176 10.51 -4.67 6.50
C THR A 176 11.63 -5.69 6.55
N ASN A 177 11.75 -6.46 7.64
CA ASN A 177 12.90 -7.34 7.85
C ASN A 177 14.24 -6.61 7.63
N PHE A 178 14.37 -5.45 8.26
CA PHE A 178 15.56 -4.58 8.12
C PHE A 178 15.78 -4.11 6.68
N GLY A 179 14.72 -3.61 6.04
CA GLY A 179 14.76 -3.02 4.71
C GLY A 179 14.72 -4.01 3.53
N GLU A 180 14.67 -5.33 3.76
CA GLU A 180 14.59 -6.33 2.67
C GLU A 180 13.20 -6.38 2.00
N ALA A 181 12.14 -6.10 2.73
CA ALA A 181 10.75 -6.25 2.27
C ALA A 181 9.99 -4.92 2.39
N GLN A 182 10.23 -3.99 1.49
CA GLN A 182 9.66 -2.63 1.55
C GLN A 182 8.28 -2.49 0.87
N GLY A 183 7.72 -3.59 0.38
CA GLY A 183 6.51 -3.59 -0.44
C GLY A 183 6.81 -3.63 -1.94
N GLU A 184 5.85 -4.13 -2.71
CA GLU A 184 6.02 -4.39 -4.16
C GLU A 184 5.18 -3.46 -5.05
N PHE A 185 4.17 -2.76 -4.48
CA PHE A 185 3.22 -1.96 -5.23
C PHE A 185 3.65 -0.50 -5.35
N ARG A 186 3.40 0.13 -6.50
CA ARG A 186 3.47 1.59 -6.55
C ARG A 186 2.39 2.16 -5.62
N LEU A 187 2.75 3.11 -4.77
CA LEU A 187 1.80 3.67 -3.81
C LEU A 187 0.59 4.33 -4.50
N ILE A 188 0.81 4.97 -5.64
CA ILE A 188 -0.29 5.54 -6.43
C ILE A 188 -1.31 4.48 -6.86
N ASP A 189 -0.86 3.25 -7.23
CA ASP A 189 -1.77 2.15 -7.60
C ASP A 189 -2.47 1.58 -6.36
N SER A 190 -1.79 1.56 -5.21
CA SER A 190 -2.39 1.13 -3.94
C SER A 190 -3.55 2.05 -3.53
N PHE A 191 -3.36 3.36 -3.58
CA PHE A 191 -4.40 4.33 -3.25
C PHE A 191 -5.49 4.41 -4.32
N PHE A 192 -5.11 4.43 -5.61
CA PHE A 192 -6.05 4.38 -6.73
C PHE A 192 -7.00 3.20 -6.58
N THR A 193 -6.48 2.00 -6.33
CA THR A 193 -7.29 0.80 -6.16
C THR A 193 -8.27 0.93 -5.00
N GLN A 194 -7.84 1.50 -3.88
CA GLN A 194 -8.70 1.68 -2.72
C GLN A 194 -9.80 2.70 -2.97
N ILE A 195 -9.51 3.81 -3.66
CA ILE A 195 -10.48 4.87 -3.97
C ILE A 195 -11.53 4.38 -4.98
N GLU A 196 -11.07 3.70 -6.04
CA GLU A 196 -11.96 3.27 -7.12
C GLU A 196 -12.83 2.06 -6.77
N TYR A 197 -12.25 1.10 -6.04
CA TYR A 197 -12.84 -0.24 -5.94
C TYR A 197 -13.17 -0.70 -4.52
N ILE A 198 -12.80 0.04 -3.47
CA ILE A 198 -13.07 -0.33 -2.07
C ILE A 198 -13.82 0.81 -1.37
N PRO A 199 -15.16 0.87 -1.50
CA PRO A 199 -15.96 2.01 -1.02
C PRO A 199 -15.72 2.38 0.44
N GLU A 200 -15.55 1.40 1.33
CA GLU A 200 -15.32 1.60 2.76
C GLU A 200 -13.95 2.18 3.08
N ARG A 201 -13.05 2.24 2.10
CA ARG A 201 -11.72 2.83 2.25
C ARG A 201 -11.53 4.14 1.49
N LYS A 202 -12.50 4.54 0.68
CA LYS A 202 -12.38 5.67 -0.24
C LYS A 202 -11.88 6.93 0.47
N GLU A 203 -12.63 7.44 1.43
CA GLU A 203 -12.29 8.69 2.13
C GLU A 203 -10.93 8.63 2.85
N TRP A 204 -10.65 7.49 3.47
CA TRP A 204 -9.36 7.27 4.11
C TRP A 204 -8.22 7.29 3.08
N ALA A 205 -8.40 6.61 1.95
CA ALA A 205 -7.38 6.52 0.90
C ALA A 205 -7.16 7.86 0.18
N GLU A 206 -8.22 8.66 -0.02
CA GLU A 206 -8.13 10.02 -0.54
C GLU A 206 -7.25 10.90 0.35
N LYS A 207 -7.44 10.84 1.68
CA LYS A 207 -6.62 11.57 2.64
C LYS A 207 -5.15 11.12 2.59
N GLN A 208 -4.89 9.80 2.49
CA GLN A 208 -3.53 9.28 2.40
C GLN A 208 -2.86 9.69 1.08
N LEU A 209 -3.56 9.55 -0.05
CA LEU A 209 -3.04 9.92 -1.36
C LEU A 209 -2.67 11.38 -1.45
N LYS A 210 -3.51 12.26 -0.91
CA LYS A 210 -3.23 13.70 -0.85
C LYS A 210 -1.92 13.98 -0.11
N GLN A 211 -1.74 13.46 1.10
CA GLN A 211 -0.50 13.64 1.87
C GLN A 211 0.72 13.04 1.17
N PHE A 212 0.55 11.89 0.52
CA PHE A 212 1.60 11.27 -0.26
C PHE A 212 2.05 12.15 -1.44
N LEU A 213 1.11 12.75 -2.19
CA LEU A 213 1.44 13.64 -3.30
C LEU A 213 2.11 14.93 -2.82
N ILE A 214 1.69 15.49 -1.68
CA ILE A 214 2.35 16.65 -1.05
C ILE A 214 3.79 16.29 -0.65
N TYR A 215 4.02 15.12 -0.03
CA TYR A 215 5.36 14.63 0.27
C TYR A 215 6.22 14.51 -0.99
N CYS A 216 5.70 13.85 -2.04
CA CYS A 216 6.45 13.71 -3.29
C CYS A 216 6.81 15.06 -3.93
N PHE A 217 5.91 16.04 -3.87
CA PHE A 217 6.18 17.38 -4.38
C PHE A 217 7.30 18.08 -3.61
N ASN A 218 7.23 18.07 -2.26
CA ASN A 218 8.20 18.70 -1.39
C ASN A 218 9.60 18.10 -1.56
N GLU A 219 9.68 16.77 -1.64
CA GLU A 219 10.94 16.03 -1.81
C GLU A 219 11.40 15.90 -3.27
N LYS A 220 10.64 16.46 -4.23
CA LYS A 220 10.92 16.38 -5.67
C LYS A 220 11.04 14.93 -6.18
N ILE A 221 10.21 14.04 -5.65
CA ILE A 221 10.15 12.63 -6.00
C ILE A 221 9.00 12.40 -6.99
N ALA A 222 9.24 11.63 -8.05
CA ALA A 222 8.17 11.19 -8.93
C ALA A 222 7.21 10.24 -8.19
N PRO A 223 5.90 10.54 -8.05
CA PRO A 223 4.98 9.70 -7.28
C PRO A 223 4.93 8.23 -7.74
N GLU A 224 5.15 7.99 -9.03
CA GLU A 224 5.15 6.67 -9.66
C GLU A 224 6.35 5.81 -9.25
N SER A 225 7.42 6.44 -8.74
CA SER A 225 8.66 5.73 -8.36
C SER A 225 8.59 5.09 -6.98
N VAL A 226 7.71 5.60 -6.09
CA VAL A 226 7.65 5.15 -4.70
C VAL A 226 6.87 3.85 -4.59
N LYS A 227 7.50 2.85 -3.99
CA LYS A 227 6.89 1.55 -3.71
C LYS A 227 6.55 1.42 -2.23
N GLY A 228 5.56 0.57 -1.95
CA GLY A 228 5.13 0.28 -0.60
C GLY A 228 4.16 -0.89 -0.53
N SER A 229 3.43 -0.98 0.57
CA SER A 229 2.46 -2.04 0.80
C SER A 229 1.17 -1.84 -0.02
N TYR A 230 0.40 -2.92 -0.18
CA TYR A 230 -0.94 -2.85 -0.79
C TYR A 230 -1.90 -1.92 -0.04
N ALA A 231 -1.63 -1.65 1.24
CA ALA A 231 -2.44 -0.79 2.09
C ALA A 231 -1.99 0.69 2.05
N GLY A 232 -0.83 0.99 1.44
CA GLY A 232 -0.34 2.36 1.29
C GLY A 232 0.74 2.78 2.30
N ALA A 233 1.37 1.84 3.00
CA ALA A 233 2.51 2.11 3.87
C ALA A 233 3.82 2.05 3.09
N PHE A 234 4.83 2.87 3.47
CA PHE A 234 6.10 2.97 2.77
C PHE A 234 7.30 3.24 3.71
N GLY A 235 8.51 3.11 3.16
CA GLY A 235 9.75 3.27 3.90
C GLY A 235 10.08 2.09 4.80
N TYR A 236 11.21 2.15 5.50
CA TYR A 236 11.68 1.06 6.37
C TYR A 236 10.77 0.83 7.58
N GLY A 237 10.12 1.89 8.08
CA GLY A 237 9.16 1.81 9.18
C GLY A 237 7.71 1.56 8.73
N GLN A 238 7.43 1.45 7.43
CA GLN A 238 6.07 1.26 6.88
C GLN A 238 5.04 2.26 7.41
N PHE A 239 5.40 3.55 7.43
CA PHE A 239 4.47 4.62 7.77
C PHE A 239 3.43 4.83 6.68
N ILE A 240 2.17 5.07 7.06
CA ILE A 240 1.17 5.62 6.14
C ILE A 240 1.39 7.13 5.98
N PRO A 241 1.05 7.75 4.84
CA PRO A 241 1.39 9.15 4.53
C PRO A 241 0.98 10.17 5.60
N THR A 242 -0.20 10.05 6.19
CA THR A 242 -0.63 10.96 7.25
C THR A 242 0.18 10.80 8.55
N SER A 243 0.58 9.58 8.91
CA SER A 243 1.44 9.35 10.06
C SER A 243 2.89 9.76 9.76
N PHE A 244 3.34 9.61 8.52
CA PHE A 244 4.63 10.11 8.07
C PHE A 244 4.69 11.63 8.22
N GLU A 245 3.71 12.33 7.76
CA GLU A 245 3.66 13.80 7.87
C GLU A 245 3.73 14.26 9.33
N SER A 246 2.93 13.66 10.21
CA SER A 246 2.73 14.14 11.60
C SER A 246 3.70 13.58 12.62
N LEU A 247 4.25 12.38 12.45
CA LEU A 247 5.03 11.64 13.45
C LEU A 247 6.41 11.19 12.98
N PHE A 248 6.68 11.19 11.67
CA PHE A 248 8.02 10.93 11.16
C PHE A 248 8.88 12.19 11.38
N ILE A 249 10.09 12.01 11.88
CA ILE A 249 11.00 13.11 12.24
C ILE A 249 12.32 13.02 11.46
N ASP A 250 12.91 14.16 11.20
CA ASP A 250 14.31 14.31 10.80
C ASP A 250 15.16 14.17 12.09
N PHE A 251 15.60 12.94 12.38
CA PHE A 251 16.28 12.63 13.63
C PHE A 251 17.75 13.05 13.59
N ASN A 252 18.40 12.92 12.44
CA ASN A 252 19.81 13.29 12.25
C ASN A 252 20.01 14.80 11.99
N LEU A 253 18.91 15.57 11.87
CA LEU A 253 18.86 17.02 11.64
C LEU A 253 19.58 17.47 10.35
N ASP A 254 19.52 16.64 9.29
CA ASP A 254 20.07 16.98 7.98
C ASP A 254 19.14 17.84 7.11
N GLY A 255 17.95 18.15 7.60
CA GLY A 255 16.91 18.95 6.95
C GLY A 255 15.97 18.14 6.06
N LYS A 256 16.01 16.82 6.13
CA LYS A 256 15.15 15.91 5.37
C LYS A 256 14.51 14.86 6.28
N LYS A 257 13.35 14.37 5.88
CA LYS A 257 12.71 13.19 6.47
C LYS A 257 12.91 12.00 5.53
N ASP A 258 13.97 11.22 5.72
CA ASP A 258 14.27 10.08 4.85
C ASP A 258 13.63 8.77 5.35
N PRO A 259 12.53 8.29 4.72
CA PRO A 259 11.89 7.04 5.11
C PRO A 259 12.73 5.80 4.81
N TYR A 260 13.86 5.95 4.11
CA TYR A 260 14.82 4.90 3.78
C TYR A 260 16.17 5.10 4.48
N GLY A 261 16.30 6.13 5.33
CA GLY A 261 17.40 6.35 6.26
C GLY A 261 17.15 5.68 7.61
N TRP A 262 18.15 5.04 8.19
CA TRP A 262 17.98 4.34 9.47
C TRP A 262 17.90 5.30 10.65
N GLU A 263 18.57 6.41 10.59
CA GLU A 263 18.57 7.45 11.62
C GLU A 263 17.14 7.95 11.84
N ASP A 264 16.52 8.39 10.78
CA ASP A 264 15.15 8.91 10.82
C ASP A 264 14.12 7.82 11.10
N THR A 265 14.32 6.62 10.53
CA THR A 265 13.38 5.51 10.74
C THR A 265 13.36 5.07 12.20
N ILE A 266 14.52 4.85 12.84
CA ILE A 266 14.62 4.43 14.24
C ILE A 266 14.09 5.52 15.17
N GLY A 267 14.49 6.78 14.92
CA GLY A 267 13.98 7.94 15.61
C GLY A 267 12.47 8.08 15.50
N SER A 268 11.93 7.93 14.30
CA SER A 268 10.50 8.08 14.02
C SER A 268 9.62 6.97 14.59
N ILE A 269 10.07 5.71 14.56
CA ILE A 269 9.35 4.61 15.24
C ILE A 269 9.27 4.89 16.73
N SER A 270 10.39 5.31 17.33
CA SER A 270 10.43 5.65 18.76
C SER A 270 9.54 6.86 19.06
N ASN A 271 9.62 7.93 18.24
CA ASN A 271 8.74 9.09 18.39
C ASN A 271 7.25 8.71 18.23
N TYR A 272 6.91 7.82 17.27
CA TYR A 272 5.55 7.33 17.12
C TYR A 272 5.03 6.71 18.42
N LEU A 273 5.79 5.78 19.01
CA LEU A 273 5.39 5.13 20.26
C LEU A 273 5.30 6.13 21.42
N PHE A 274 6.28 7.02 21.55
CA PHE A 274 6.31 8.07 22.55
C PHE A 274 5.06 8.97 22.48
N GLN A 275 4.71 9.46 21.29
CA GLN A 275 3.53 10.29 21.06
C GLN A 275 2.21 9.51 21.25
N ASN A 276 2.24 8.18 21.16
CA ASN A 276 1.10 7.30 21.39
C ASN A 276 1.15 6.65 22.79
N GLN A 277 1.54 7.44 23.80
CA GLN A 277 1.45 7.10 25.23
C GLN A 277 2.30 5.90 25.64
N TYR A 278 3.47 5.71 25.02
CA TYR A 278 4.44 4.75 25.53
C TYR A 278 4.89 5.17 26.95
N PRO A 279 4.74 4.30 27.97
CA PRO A 279 5.09 4.66 29.34
C PRO A 279 6.60 4.58 29.57
N VAL A 280 7.26 5.73 29.69
CA VAL A 280 8.73 5.85 29.71
C VAL A 280 9.40 5.21 30.93
N ASP A 281 8.69 5.07 32.05
CA ASP A 281 9.22 4.53 33.32
C ASP A 281 8.61 3.17 33.68
N ASN A 282 8.11 2.43 32.66
CA ASN A 282 7.41 1.17 32.86
C ASN A 282 8.05 0.06 31.99
N ASN A 283 8.32 -1.08 32.63
CA ASN A 283 8.88 -2.27 31.98
C ASN A 283 7.87 -3.43 31.88
N ASN A 284 6.58 -3.12 31.94
CA ASN A 284 5.54 -4.11 31.80
C ASN A 284 5.21 -4.39 30.33
N PHE A 285 5.83 -5.45 29.78
CA PHE A 285 5.60 -5.94 28.42
C PHE A 285 4.53 -7.04 28.34
N SER A 286 3.61 -7.12 29.30
CA SER A 286 2.52 -8.08 29.24
C SER A 286 1.44 -7.68 28.22
N ILE A 287 0.66 -8.66 27.74
CA ILE A 287 -0.51 -8.39 26.90
C ILE A 287 -1.48 -7.47 27.66
N ASN A 288 -2.07 -6.51 26.96
CA ASN A 288 -2.96 -5.47 27.47
C ASN A 288 -2.30 -4.43 28.38
N SER A 289 -0.98 -4.46 28.60
CA SER A 289 -0.25 -3.39 29.28
C SER A 289 -0.31 -2.07 28.50
N GLU A 290 0.14 -0.97 29.10
CA GLU A 290 0.25 0.32 28.41
C GLU A 290 1.24 0.27 27.25
N ILE A 291 2.38 -0.43 27.44
CA ILE A 291 3.34 -0.68 26.34
C ILE A 291 2.66 -1.43 25.19
N TRP A 292 1.94 -2.52 25.48
CA TRP A 292 1.22 -3.28 24.46
C TRP A 292 0.18 -2.40 23.74
N LYS A 293 -0.56 -1.57 24.46
CA LYS A 293 -1.53 -0.64 23.86
C LYS A 293 -0.87 0.38 22.95
N SER A 294 0.28 0.93 23.35
CA SER A 294 1.07 1.83 22.50
C SER A 294 1.52 1.14 21.21
N VAL A 295 2.06 -0.08 21.29
CA VAL A 295 2.43 -0.87 20.09
C VAL A 295 1.22 -1.14 19.19
N ARG A 296 0.05 -1.42 19.78
CA ARG A 296 -1.19 -1.65 19.05
C ARG A 296 -1.68 -0.44 18.25
N THR A 297 -1.24 0.78 18.59
CA THR A 297 -1.53 1.96 17.78
C THR A 297 -0.76 1.95 16.46
N TYR A 298 0.45 1.38 16.44
CA TYR A 298 1.28 1.26 15.25
C TYR A 298 0.62 0.37 14.19
N ASN A 299 0.09 -0.76 14.63
CA ASN A 299 -0.74 -1.63 13.81
C ASN A 299 -1.93 -2.13 14.66
N ARG A 300 -3.16 -1.82 14.24
CA ARG A 300 -4.40 -2.10 14.97
C ARG A 300 -4.77 -3.59 14.97
N SER A 301 -3.80 -4.44 15.36
CA SER A 301 -3.92 -5.89 15.46
C SER A 301 -3.34 -6.37 16.79
N ASP A 302 -4.13 -7.14 17.54
CA ASP A 302 -3.69 -7.74 18.81
C ASP A 302 -2.57 -8.76 18.57
N ASN A 303 -2.66 -9.51 17.46
CA ASN A 303 -1.62 -10.42 17.04
C ASN A 303 -0.30 -9.70 16.74
N TYR A 304 -0.36 -8.54 16.08
CA TYR A 304 0.82 -7.73 15.81
C TYR A 304 1.48 -7.25 17.10
N ALA A 305 0.72 -6.58 17.98
CA ALA A 305 1.26 -6.01 19.22
C ALA A 305 1.87 -7.08 20.13
N SER A 306 1.18 -8.22 20.28
CA SER A 306 1.67 -9.35 21.07
C SER A 306 2.92 -9.97 20.44
N THR A 307 2.95 -10.12 19.12
CA THR A 307 4.12 -10.69 18.42
C THR A 307 5.34 -9.75 18.49
N ALA A 308 5.15 -8.45 18.38
CA ALA A 308 6.24 -7.48 18.54
C ALA A 308 6.89 -7.59 19.92
N ILE A 309 6.09 -7.72 20.98
CA ILE A 309 6.60 -7.92 22.33
C ILE A 309 7.29 -9.28 22.49
N TYR A 310 6.72 -10.37 21.96
CA TYR A 310 7.36 -11.67 22.03
C TYR A 310 8.70 -11.70 21.28
N LEU A 311 8.74 -11.13 20.09
CA LEU A 311 9.98 -11.00 19.31
C LEU A 311 11.03 -10.16 20.04
N ARG A 312 10.61 -9.05 20.63
CA ARG A 312 11.46 -8.21 21.52
C ARG A 312 12.09 -9.04 22.64
N ASN A 313 11.30 -9.87 23.31
CA ASN A 313 11.77 -10.70 24.40
C ASN A 313 12.77 -11.76 23.94
N GLU A 314 12.51 -12.42 22.81
CA GLU A 314 13.46 -13.40 22.24
C GLU A 314 14.76 -12.74 21.77
N ILE A 315 14.72 -11.57 21.14
CA ILE A 315 15.93 -10.83 20.75
C ILE A 315 16.74 -10.43 21.98
N LEU A 316 16.08 -9.92 23.02
CA LEU A 316 16.75 -9.52 24.26
C LEU A 316 17.37 -10.72 24.99
N LYS A 317 16.69 -11.83 25.05
CA LYS A 317 17.21 -13.08 25.64
C LYS A 317 18.48 -13.53 24.91
N GLU A 318 18.46 -13.60 23.59
CA GLU A 318 19.64 -13.99 22.82
C GLU A 318 20.78 -12.95 22.93
N PHE A 319 20.46 -11.65 23.06
CA PHE A 319 21.46 -10.60 23.30
C PHE A 319 22.23 -10.84 24.60
N TYR A 320 21.57 -11.21 25.72
CA TYR A 320 22.22 -11.51 26.98
C TYR A 320 22.98 -12.85 27.01
N LEU A 321 22.76 -13.71 26.02
CA LEU A 321 23.57 -14.94 25.88
C LEU A 321 24.88 -14.71 25.11
N LEU A 322 25.04 -13.54 24.50
CA LEU A 322 26.26 -13.14 23.76
C LEU A 322 27.26 -12.40 24.65
N ASP A 323 26.81 -11.85 25.79
CA ASP A 323 27.65 -11.20 26.83
C ASP A 323 28.18 -12.26 27.81
#